data_0e03bbf4671d0199cf48565813a09eb2
#
_entry.id   0e03bbf4671d0199cf48565813a09eb2
#
_cell.length_a   1.000
_cell.length_b   1.000
_cell.length_c   1.000
_cell.angle_alpha   90.00
_cell.angle_beta   90.00
_cell.angle_gamma   90.00
#
_symmetry.space_group_name_H-M   'P 1'
#
loop_
_entity.id
_entity.type
_entity.pdbx_description
1 polymer ?
#
loop_
_entity_poly.entity_id
_entity_poly.type
_entity_poly.pdbx_seq_one_letter_code
_entity_poly.pdbx_strand_id
1 'polypeptide(L)'
;ISDYGHGIITSKIAKHISKAEKFVSLNAQVNAANIGTHNIRKYKDINCLIINETELQHEMRQREGDVQKMATILKGLINANYITVTRGKEGAFLLNDRKLPVFCPAFASEVVDKVGSGDALLALLSICIYSGISENLSLFIASLAAAQSVESVGNSSHVSKVLLLKTISHFLK
;
A
#
# COMPACT_ATOMS: atom_id res chain seq x y z
N ILE A 1 -3.69 9.46 0.80
CA ILE A 1 -3.12 10.17 -0.35
C ILE A 1 -2.80 9.15 -1.42
N SER A 2 -3.35 9.34 -2.63
CA SER A 2 -2.91 8.61 -3.82
C SER A 2 -2.20 9.62 -4.74
N ASP A 3 -0.87 9.50 -4.84
CA ASP A 3 -0.05 10.42 -5.63
C ASP A 3 0.44 9.73 -6.91
N TYR A 4 -0.19 10.05 -8.02
CA TYR A 4 0.15 9.54 -9.35
C TYR A 4 1.37 10.21 -9.99
N GLY A 5 2.03 11.13 -9.27
CA GLY A 5 3.26 11.78 -9.74
C GLY A 5 3.07 12.75 -10.92
N HIS A 6 1.85 13.24 -11.14
CA HIS A 6 1.54 14.20 -12.21
C HIS A 6 1.79 15.67 -11.83
N GLY A 7 2.54 15.91 -10.75
CA GLY A 7 2.96 17.26 -10.34
C GLY A 7 1.97 18.01 -9.44
N ILE A 8 0.78 17.49 -9.19
CA ILE A 8 -0.23 18.13 -8.31
C ILE A 8 0.32 18.26 -6.89
N ILE A 9 0.91 17.18 -6.35
CA ILE A 9 1.51 17.21 -5.01
C ILE A 9 2.99 17.56 -5.14
N THR A 10 3.26 18.84 -5.01
CA THR A 10 4.63 19.39 -5.00
C THR A 10 5.34 19.06 -3.68
N SER A 11 6.67 19.23 -3.63
CA SER A 11 7.44 19.08 -2.39
C SER A 11 6.98 20.03 -1.28
N LYS A 12 6.45 21.21 -1.65
CA LYS A 12 5.87 22.16 -0.67
C LYS A 12 4.60 21.61 -0.04
N ILE A 13 3.70 21.02 -0.85
CA ILE A 13 2.46 20.38 -0.37
C ILE A 13 2.82 19.15 0.48
N ALA A 14 3.73 18.28 0.02
CA ALA A 14 4.18 17.11 0.77
C ALA A 14 4.74 17.51 2.15
N LYS A 15 5.55 18.56 2.22
CA LYS A 15 6.07 19.10 3.49
C LYS A 15 4.97 19.66 4.40
N HIS A 16 3.90 20.21 3.83
CA HIS A 16 2.76 20.67 4.61
C HIS A 16 1.96 19.49 5.18
N ILE A 17 1.76 18.45 4.36
CA ILE A 17 1.10 17.20 4.80
C ILE A 17 1.87 16.54 5.94
N SER A 18 3.20 16.46 5.86
CA SER A 18 4.05 15.88 6.92
C SER A 18 3.94 16.60 8.27
N LYS A 19 3.48 17.84 8.27
CA LYS A 19 3.23 18.62 9.49
C LYS A 19 1.81 18.51 10.02
N ALA A 20 0.92 17.86 9.30
CA ALA A 20 -0.45 17.69 9.73
C ALA A 20 -0.52 16.72 10.92
N GLU A 21 -1.17 17.12 12.01
CA GLU A 21 -1.43 16.28 13.17
C GLU A 21 -2.58 15.28 12.87
N LYS A 22 -2.46 14.57 11.78
CA LYS A 22 -3.45 13.62 11.28
C LYS A 22 -2.76 12.31 10.90
N PHE A 23 -3.52 11.22 10.94
CA PHE A 23 -3.07 9.95 10.40
C PHE A 23 -2.95 10.06 8.87
N VAL A 24 -1.73 9.93 8.36
CA VAL A 24 -1.43 10.08 6.93
C VAL A 24 -1.03 8.74 6.34
N SER A 25 -1.81 8.27 5.38
CA SER A 25 -1.46 7.12 4.55
C SER A 25 -1.18 7.55 3.12
N LEU A 26 -0.18 6.95 2.51
CA LEU A 26 0.33 7.29 1.20
C LEU A 26 0.44 6.04 0.31
N ASN A 27 -0.08 6.14 -0.90
CA ASN A 27 0.36 5.35 -2.04
C ASN A 27 0.91 6.32 -3.10
N ALA A 28 2.13 6.14 -3.51
CA ALA A 28 2.77 6.98 -4.54
C ALA A 28 3.14 6.09 -5.71
N GLN A 29 2.46 6.29 -6.84
CA GLN A 29 2.55 5.42 -8.00
C GLN A 29 3.66 5.87 -8.96
N VAL A 30 4.45 4.90 -9.42
CA VAL A 30 5.42 5.09 -10.49
C VAL A 30 4.81 4.60 -11.79
N ASN A 31 4.82 5.44 -12.82
CA ASN A 31 4.36 5.14 -14.17
C ASN A 31 5.37 5.61 -15.21
N ALA A 32 5.13 5.28 -16.48
CA ALA A 32 6.06 5.61 -17.57
C ALA A 32 6.33 7.12 -17.71
N ALA A 33 5.39 7.98 -17.32
CA ALA A 33 5.52 9.43 -17.44
C ALA A 33 6.31 10.06 -16.28
N ASN A 34 6.39 9.40 -15.12
CA ASN A 34 7.02 9.97 -13.92
C ASN A 34 8.28 9.22 -13.45
N ILE A 35 8.66 8.14 -14.12
CA ILE A 35 9.87 7.36 -13.82
C ILE A 35 11.11 8.29 -13.80
N GLY A 36 11.86 8.25 -12.70
CA GLY A 36 13.05 9.06 -12.48
C GLY A 36 12.79 10.50 -12.03
N THR A 37 11.56 11.01 -12.11
CA THR A 37 11.19 12.37 -11.66
C THR A 37 10.33 12.36 -10.40
N HIS A 38 9.47 11.35 -10.26
CA HIS A 38 8.66 11.16 -9.05
C HIS A 38 9.52 10.61 -7.92
N ASN A 39 9.36 11.17 -6.74
CA ASN A 39 10.17 10.82 -5.57
C ASN A 39 9.28 10.72 -4.32
N ILE A 40 9.21 9.52 -3.76
CA ILE A 40 8.48 9.26 -2.51
C ILE A 40 9.14 9.95 -1.33
N ARG A 41 10.45 10.18 -1.36
CA ARG A 41 11.22 10.81 -0.27
C ARG A 41 10.88 12.27 -0.02
N LYS A 42 10.04 12.90 -0.89
CA LYS A 42 9.47 14.22 -0.61
C LYS A 42 8.50 14.21 0.58
N TYR A 43 7.93 13.03 0.90
CA TYR A 43 7.09 12.81 2.06
C TYR A 43 7.95 12.41 3.26
N LYS A 44 7.62 12.92 4.43
CA LYS A 44 8.25 12.59 5.71
C LYS A 44 7.18 12.46 6.79
N ASP A 45 7.51 11.72 7.84
CA ASP A 45 6.67 11.61 9.04
C ASP A 45 5.24 11.16 8.72
N ILE A 46 5.12 10.13 7.87
CA ILE A 46 3.83 9.55 7.49
C ILE A 46 3.54 8.30 8.32
N ASN A 47 2.26 7.99 8.50
CA ASN A 47 1.90 6.82 9.30
C ASN A 47 2.00 5.53 8.49
N CYS A 48 1.52 5.50 7.24
CA CYS A 48 1.51 4.29 6.45
C CYS A 48 1.91 4.57 5.00
N LEU A 49 2.91 3.86 4.49
CA LEU A 49 3.23 3.80 3.07
C LEU A 49 2.75 2.47 2.50
N ILE A 50 2.09 2.52 1.34
CA ILE A 50 1.79 1.36 0.52
C ILE A 50 2.50 1.53 -0.82
N ILE A 51 3.22 0.50 -1.24
CA ILE A 51 4.05 0.52 -2.45
C ILE A 51 4.09 -0.89 -3.04
N ASN A 52 4.16 -1.03 -4.35
CA ASN A 52 4.44 -2.32 -4.93
C ASN A 52 5.95 -2.59 -5.04
N GLU A 53 6.32 -3.86 -5.21
CA GLU A 53 7.72 -4.29 -5.26
C GLU A 53 8.50 -3.58 -6.38
N THR A 54 7.90 -3.41 -7.56
CA THR A 54 8.55 -2.72 -8.69
C THR A 54 8.79 -1.24 -8.38
N GLU A 55 7.81 -0.56 -7.79
CA GLU A 55 7.94 0.83 -7.35
C GLU A 55 9.00 0.99 -6.27
N LEU A 56 9.07 0.04 -5.32
CA LEU A 56 10.11 0.01 -4.29
C LEU A 56 11.50 -0.14 -4.91
N GLN A 57 11.67 -1.06 -5.87
CA GLN A 57 12.92 -1.26 -6.60
C GLN A 57 13.35 0.01 -7.35
N HIS A 58 12.40 0.69 -8.00
CA HIS A 58 12.66 1.97 -8.67
C HIS A 58 13.08 3.07 -7.69
N GLU A 59 12.38 3.22 -6.57
CA GLU A 59 12.69 4.22 -5.55
C GLU A 59 14.07 3.98 -4.92
N MET A 60 14.41 2.72 -4.70
CA MET A 60 15.71 2.31 -4.16
C MET A 60 16.83 2.26 -5.21
N ARG A 61 16.49 2.42 -6.51
CA ARG A 61 17.39 2.25 -7.64
C ARG A 61 18.13 0.91 -7.65
N GLN A 62 17.44 -0.13 -7.24
CA GLN A 62 17.97 -1.47 -7.08
C GLN A 62 16.96 -2.49 -7.63
N ARG A 63 17.33 -3.20 -8.70
CA ARG A 63 16.44 -4.16 -9.37
C ARG A 63 16.41 -5.53 -8.69
N GLU A 64 17.50 -5.90 -8.06
CA GLU A 64 17.67 -7.19 -7.38
C GLU A 64 18.03 -6.96 -5.91
N GLY A 65 17.65 -7.89 -5.06
CA GLY A 65 17.99 -7.85 -3.64
C GLY A 65 16.84 -8.18 -2.71
N ASP A 66 17.11 -8.08 -1.44
CA ASP A 66 16.15 -8.36 -0.38
C ASP A 66 15.09 -7.25 -0.27
N VAL A 67 13.89 -7.56 -0.72
CA VAL A 67 12.74 -6.63 -0.74
C VAL A 67 12.42 -6.11 0.66
N GLN A 68 12.55 -6.93 1.70
CA GLN A 68 12.29 -6.52 3.08
C GLN A 68 13.34 -5.53 3.58
N LYS A 69 14.61 -5.73 3.21
CA LYS A 69 15.68 -4.77 3.53
C LYS A 69 15.45 -3.44 2.82
N MET A 70 15.09 -3.46 1.53
CA MET A 70 14.75 -2.24 0.78
C MET A 70 13.59 -1.49 1.43
N ALA A 71 12.52 -2.21 1.80
CA ALA A 71 11.37 -1.64 2.49
C ALA A 71 11.75 -1.03 3.85
N THR A 72 12.59 -1.72 4.64
CA THR A 72 13.08 -1.22 5.92
C THR A 72 13.88 0.08 5.76
N ILE A 73 14.76 0.13 4.75
CA ILE A 73 15.55 1.33 4.46
C ILE A 73 14.62 2.49 4.03
N LEU A 74 13.68 2.24 3.10
CA LEU A 74 12.76 3.28 2.65
C LEU A 74 11.88 3.79 3.79
N LYS A 75 11.35 2.87 4.63
CA LYS A 75 10.60 3.22 5.83
C LYS A 75 11.36 4.19 6.73
N GLY A 76 12.64 3.91 7.01
CA GLY A 76 13.50 4.80 7.78
C GLY A 76 13.78 6.14 7.09
N LEU A 77 14.00 6.14 5.77
CA LEU A 77 14.27 7.34 5.00
C LEU A 77 13.12 8.35 5.01
N ILE A 78 11.88 7.89 5.09
CA ILE A 78 10.68 8.74 5.11
C ILE A 78 10.06 8.86 6.50
N ASN A 79 10.65 8.21 7.51
CA ASN A 79 10.14 8.13 8.88
C ASN A 79 8.67 7.68 8.93
N ALA A 80 8.38 6.54 8.29
CA ALA A 80 7.03 5.97 8.30
C ALA A 80 6.85 5.00 9.48
N ASN A 81 5.66 4.97 10.09
CA ASN A 81 5.36 3.97 11.13
C ASN A 81 5.17 2.57 10.51
N TYR A 82 4.47 2.51 9.38
CA TYR A 82 4.18 1.28 8.65
C TYR A 82 4.60 1.40 7.19
N ILE A 83 5.12 0.31 6.63
CA ILE A 83 5.28 0.14 5.19
C ILE A 83 4.68 -1.20 4.77
N THR A 84 3.83 -1.18 3.76
CA THR A 84 3.25 -2.37 3.14
C THR A 84 3.74 -2.48 1.72
N VAL A 85 4.30 -3.64 1.37
CA VAL A 85 4.77 -3.93 0.01
C VAL A 85 3.89 -5.01 -0.60
N THR A 86 3.27 -4.69 -1.74
CA THR A 86 2.49 -5.65 -2.53
C THR A 86 3.37 -6.31 -3.57
N ARG A 87 3.20 -7.64 -3.76
CA ARG A 87 4.06 -8.50 -4.58
C ARG A 87 3.26 -9.34 -5.58
N GLY A 88 2.14 -8.81 -6.03
CA GLY A 88 1.28 -9.49 -6.98
C GLY A 88 0.81 -10.87 -6.47
N LYS A 89 1.15 -11.94 -7.18
CA LYS A 89 0.77 -13.32 -6.81
C LYS A 89 1.38 -13.81 -5.49
N GLU A 90 2.46 -13.21 -5.04
CA GLU A 90 3.09 -13.53 -3.75
C GLU A 90 2.39 -12.84 -2.57
N GLY A 91 1.33 -12.06 -2.82
CA GLY A 91 0.58 -11.37 -1.77
C GLY A 91 1.23 -10.05 -1.35
N ALA A 92 1.29 -9.83 -0.06
CA ALA A 92 1.85 -8.60 0.52
C ALA A 92 2.50 -8.86 1.87
N PHE A 93 3.38 -7.96 2.29
CA PHE A 93 3.86 -7.93 3.66
C PHE A 93 3.82 -6.51 4.23
N LEU A 94 3.70 -6.43 5.55
CA LEU A 94 3.70 -5.19 6.31
C LEU A 94 4.84 -5.21 7.31
N LEU A 95 5.60 -4.12 7.39
CA LEU A 95 6.64 -3.87 8.38
C LEU A 95 6.25 -2.69 9.27
N ASN A 96 6.55 -2.81 10.57
CA ASN A 96 6.53 -1.74 11.55
C ASN A 96 7.86 -1.71 12.32
N ASP A 97 7.98 -0.87 13.37
CA ASP A 97 9.20 -0.79 14.18
C ASP A 97 9.36 -1.94 15.18
N ARG A 98 8.32 -2.71 15.40
CA ARG A 98 8.26 -3.60 16.56
C ARG A 98 8.78 -4.98 16.31
N LYS A 99 8.85 -5.52 15.08
CA LYS A 99 9.22 -6.94 14.89
C LYS A 99 9.23 -7.45 13.43
N LEU A 100 9.05 -8.78 13.38
CA LEU A 100 8.99 -9.59 12.18
C LEU A 100 7.89 -9.09 11.24
N PRO A 101 8.13 -9.18 9.94
CA PRO A 101 7.13 -8.82 8.94
C PRO A 101 5.85 -9.64 9.10
N VAL A 102 4.72 -8.99 8.91
CA VAL A 102 3.42 -9.64 8.76
C VAL A 102 3.21 -9.95 7.30
N PHE A 103 2.97 -11.22 6.96
CA PHE A 103 2.73 -11.68 5.60
C PHE A 103 1.25 -12.00 5.38
N CYS A 104 0.76 -11.72 4.18
CA CYS A 104 -0.57 -12.08 3.74
C CYS A 104 -0.49 -12.61 2.30
N PRO A 105 -1.04 -13.80 2.00
CA PRO A 105 -1.05 -14.33 0.64
C PRO A 105 -1.96 -13.51 -0.27
N ALA A 106 -1.83 -13.70 -1.57
CA ALA A 106 -2.79 -13.18 -2.53
C ALA A 106 -4.08 -14.00 -2.48
N PHE A 107 -5.23 -13.32 -2.54
CA PHE A 107 -6.56 -13.95 -2.49
C PHE A 107 -7.29 -13.93 -3.83
N ALA A 108 -6.85 -13.16 -4.81
CA ALA A 108 -7.50 -13.10 -6.11
C ALA A 108 -7.38 -14.45 -6.82
N SER A 109 -8.50 -15.05 -7.16
CA SER A 109 -8.56 -16.28 -7.95
C SER A 109 -8.21 -16.02 -9.41
N GLU A 110 -8.60 -14.87 -9.90
CA GLU A 110 -8.37 -14.39 -11.26
C GLU A 110 -8.05 -12.91 -11.25
N VAL A 111 -7.08 -12.49 -12.05
CA VAL A 111 -6.70 -11.07 -12.17
C VAL A 111 -7.14 -10.58 -13.55
N VAL A 112 -8.24 -9.85 -13.57
CA VAL A 112 -8.79 -9.24 -14.78
C VAL A 112 -8.13 -7.91 -15.04
N ASP A 113 -8.03 -7.04 -14.03
CA ASP A 113 -7.34 -5.75 -14.11
C ASP A 113 -6.67 -5.43 -12.77
N LYS A 114 -5.47 -4.88 -12.84
CA LYS A 114 -4.71 -4.48 -11.64
C LYS A 114 -5.00 -3.05 -11.19
N VAL A 115 -5.71 -2.27 -11.99
CA VAL A 115 -6.02 -0.87 -11.70
C VAL A 115 -6.93 -0.79 -10.46
N GLY A 116 -6.58 0.07 -9.52
CA GLY A 116 -7.36 0.32 -8.31
C GLY A 116 -7.11 -0.62 -7.13
N SER A 117 -6.42 -1.74 -7.32
CA SER A 117 -6.13 -2.67 -6.20
C SER A 117 -5.27 -2.03 -5.11
N GLY A 118 -4.30 -1.20 -5.49
CA GLY A 118 -3.49 -0.43 -4.55
C GLY A 118 -4.32 0.59 -3.77
N ASP A 119 -5.28 1.25 -4.43
CA ASP A 119 -6.17 2.21 -3.79
C ASP A 119 -7.15 1.54 -2.82
N ALA A 120 -7.69 0.36 -3.18
CA ALA A 120 -8.54 -0.44 -2.30
C ALA A 120 -7.76 -0.91 -1.05
N LEU A 121 -6.53 -1.38 -1.25
CA LEU A 121 -5.65 -1.78 -0.15
C LEU A 121 -5.30 -0.58 0.73
N LEU A 122 -4.94 0.57 0.14
CA LEU A 122 -4.66 1.81 0.86
C LEU A 122 -5.84 2.21 1.75
N ALA A 123 -7.05 2.25 1.21
CA ALA A 123 -8.23 2.70 1.92
C ALA A 123 -8.53 1.81 3.15
N LEU A 124 -8.61 0.49 2.95
CA LEU A 124 -8.99 -0.44 4.02
C LEU A 124 -7.87 -0.60 5.06
N LEU A 125 -6.61 -0.74 4.63
CA LEU A 125 -5.47 -0.87 5.55
C LEU A 125 -5.35 0.36 6.44
N SER A 126 -5.46 1.56 5.85
CA SER A 126 -5.36 2.82 6.58
C SER A 126 -6.41 2.94 7.67
N ILE A 127 -7.66 2.63 7.35
CA ILE A 127 -8.78 2.70 8.32
C ILE A 127 -8.59 1.66 9.42
N CYS A 128 -8.22 0.42 9.07
CA CYS A 128 -8.02 -0.65 10.04
C CYS A 128 -6.89 -0.31 11.03
N ILE A 129 -5.72 0.14 10.53
CA ILE A 129 -4.60 0.53 11.39
C ILE A 129 -4.97 1.75 12.25
N TYR A 130 -5.60 2.77 11.66
CA TYR A 130 -6.06 3.95 12.40
C TYR A 130 -7.04 3.61 13.53
N SER A 131 -7.89 2.61 13.30
CA SER A 131 -8.85 2.11 14.29
C SER A 131 -8.24 1.18 15.36
N GLY A 132 -6.93 0.93 15.33
CA GLY A 132 -6.24 0.08 16.29
C GLY A 132 -6.44 -1.42 16.08
N ILE A 133 -6.90 -1.83 14.90
CA ILE A 133 -6.98 -3.25 14.52
C ILE A 133 -5.56 -3.79 14.34
N SER A 134 -5.32 -5.03 14.77
CA SER A 134 -4.01 -5.67 14.66
C SER A 134 -3.50 -5.70 13.22
N GLU A 135 -2.19 -5.63 13.02
CA GLU A 135 -1.54 -5.60 11.71
C GLU A 135 -1.92 -6.81 10.85
N ASN A 136 -1.98 -8.00 11.46
CA ASN A 136 -2.38 -9.23 10.77
C ASN A 136 -3.79 -9.12 10.19
N LEU A 137 -4.75 -8.72 11.01
CA LEU A 137 -6.15 -8.59 10.58
C LEU A 137 -6.34 -7.41 9.62
N SER A 138 -5.63 -6.31 9.83
CA SER A 138 -5.65 -5.15 8.95
C SER A 138 -5.15 -5.49 7.55
N LEU A 139 -4.01 -6.18 7.45
CA LEU A 139 -3.44 -6.59 6.16
C LEU A 139 -4.33 -7.63 5.49
N PHE A 140 -4.91 -8.57 6.24
CA PHE A 140 -5.84 -9.58 5.73
C PHE A 140 -7.09 -8.93 5.10
N ILE A 141 -7.78 -8.05 5.84
CA ILE A 141 -8.98 -7.35 5.35
C ILE A 141 -8.65 -6.52 4.10
N ALA A 142 -7.55 -5.78 4.12
CA ALA A 142 -7.13 -4.95 3.00
C ALA A 142 -6.75 -5.77 1.77
N SER A 143 -6.11 -6.93 1.95
CA SER A 143 -5.76 -7.85 0.86
C SER A 143 -7.00 -8.49 0.23
N LEU A 144 -8.03 -8.81 1.01
CA LEU A 144 -9.32 -9.27 0.47
C LEU A 144 -10.04 -8.18 -0.35
N ALA A 145 -9.99 -6.93 0.11
CA ALA A 145 -10.55 -5.80 -0.65
C ALA A 145 -9.80 -5.57 -1.96
N ALA A 146 -8.47 -5.65 -1.93
CA ALA A 146 -7.65 -5.57 -3.14
C ALA A 146 -7.95 -6.71 -4.12
N ALA A 147 -8.19 -7.94 -3.61
CA ALA A 147 -8.59 -9.09 -4.43
C ALA A 147 -9.92 -8.84 -5.15
N GLN A 148 -10.93 -8.30 -4.45
CA GLN A 148 -12.20 -7.93 -5.11
C GLN A 148 -12.00 -6.88 -6.22
N SER A 149 -11.10 -5.93 -6.01
CA SER A 149 -10.86 -4.86 -6.99
C SER A 149 -10.24 -5.37 -8.29
N VAL A 150 -9.39 -6.41 -8.25
CA VAL A 150 -8.73 -6.95 -9.47
C VAL A 150 -9.62 -7.89 -10.29
N GLU A 151 -10.76 -8.31 -9.76
CA GLU A 151 -11.73 -9.17 -10.44
C GLU A 151 -12.66 -8.42 -11.40
N SER A 152 -12.55 -7.08 -11.47
CA SER A 152 -13.35 -6.23 -12.35
C SER A 152 -12.49 -5.36 -13.26
N VAL A 153 -12.97 -5.08 -14.48
CA VAL A 153 -12.27 -4.22 -15.44
C VAL A 153 -12.41 -2.75 -15.05
N GLY A 154 -11.30 -2.02 -15.00
CA GLY A 154 -11.26 -0.56 -14.93
C GLY A 154 -12.04 0.04 -13.75
N ASN A 155 -12.05 -0.62 -12.59
CA ASN A 155 -12.85 -0.20 -11.42
C ASN A 155 -14.36 -0.08 -11.71
N SER A 156 -14.88 -0.87 -12.65
CA SER A 156 -16.32 -0.88 -13.00
C SER A 156 -17.21 -1.33 -11.84
N SER A 157 -16.66 -2.03 -10.85
CA SER A 157 -17.34 -2.37 -9.61
C SER A 157 -16.57 -1.87 -8.39
N HIS A 158 -17.29 -1.38 -7.39
CA HIS A 158 -16.72 -0.98 -6.12
C HIS A 158 -16.54 -2.20 -5.19
N VAL A 159 -15.64 -2.09 -4.22
CA VAL A 159 -15.47 -3.11 -3.18
C VAL A 159 -16.77 -3.26 -2.40
N SER A 160 -17.36 -4.45 -2.47
CA SER A 160 -18.64 -4.76 -1.82
C SER A 160 -18.41 -5.11 -0.35
N LYS A 161 -18.95 -4.29 0.56
CA LYS A 161 -18.93 -4.58 2.00
C LYS A 161 -19.56 -5.94 2.33
N VAL A 162 -20.69 -6.28 1.67
CA VAL A 162 -21.41 -7.54 1.93
C VAL A 162 -20.56 -8.73 1.51
N LEU A 163 -19.96 -8.67 0.33
CA LEU A 163 -19.07 -9.73 -0.16
C LEU A 163 -17.84 -9.84 0.73
N LEU A 164 -17.21 -8.72 1.09
CA LEU A 164 -16.04 -8.70 1.97
C LEU A 164 -16.34 -9.38 3.31
N LEU A 165 -17.45 -9.03 3.96
CA LEU A 165 -17.86 -9.65 5.23
C LEU A 165 -18.14 -11.16 5.08
N LYS A 166 -18.77 -11.59 3.99
CA LYS A 166 -19.00 -13.02 3.71
C LYS A 166 -17.66 -13.76 3.54
N THR A 167 -16.73 -13.18 2.78
CA THR A 167 -15.41 -13.76 2.56
C THR A 167 -14.63 -13.87 3.87
N ILE A 168 -14.59 -12.80 4.66
CA ILE A 168 -13.95 -12.80 6.00
C ILE A 168 -14.56 -13.93 6.87
N SER A 169 -15.90 -14.00 6.94
CA SER A 169 -16.58 -15.02 7.73
C SER A 169 -16.30 -16.45 7.24
N HIS A 170 -16.01 -16.63 5.96
CA HIS A 170 -15.62 -17.93 5.39
C HIS A 170 -14.22 -18.35 5.83
N PHE A 171 -13.26 -17.43 5.80
CA PHE A 171 -11.86 -17.70 6.18
C PHE A 171 -11.65 -17.84 7.69
N LEU A 172 -12.55 -17.30 8.53
CA LEU A 172 -12.44 -17.36 9.99
C LEU A 172 -13.22 -18.54 10.62
N LYS A 173 -13.82 -19.41 9.81
CA LYS A 173 -14.44 -20.67 10.25
C LYS A 173 -13.44 -21.80 10.29
#